data_1517aa29ddd0ac32946157ae322e586c
#
_entry.id   1517aa29ddd0ac32946157ae322e586c
#
_cell.length_a   1.000
_cell.length_b   1.000
_cell.length_c   1.000
_cell.angle_alpha   90.00
_cell.angle_beta   90.00
_cell.angle_gamma   90.00
#
_symmetry.space_group_name_H-M   'P 1'
#
loop_
_entity.id
_entity.type
_entity.pdbx_description
1 polymer ?
#
loop_
_entity_poly.entity_id
_entity_poly.type
_entity_poly.pdbx_seq_one_letter_code
_entity_poly.pdbx_strand_id
1 'polypeptide(L)'
;MRNLDFNRVPAAFVTVMKSLLYRYLRRGRAGQKRPVASTLRNVFENVLPFLRYLSALKLGHFGAVTPMICANYVAECKEIRQTRRNRGQALSPAALERRFMSVEALHELSQYTNDPIPRHPWPDTSARALAGRASLNSEAGKTPLIPDEVFCTLFEKAYEQVQRGERLLDLRDALDSVAVARKGQVIRSVQEHKVRQLTALGWEGGLETFNQAIKDLRTASYIVLASTSGCRNHELANVKSGAHHRTEDDEGTVFHWLRSTSEKTDTGVHDWMIPEIAVHVLRLMERWAEPYQAMIDAEIAERRMLNSSDPQIATAQKHQQALFLGVAATKRNQVRTLSGSAWNMCLKAFAKSCGLIWILASHQFRRKFANYAAHSQFGDLRYLREHFAHWSMDMTLGYAMDQDWGQHLDIELYEDIQSELEDIKSEVVGTWLGDTPLTGGYGRSIKHWQRDSANLAIFKNHASMVTSIAESTAIRSNGHAWCTAADDRCVGNTMERTRCGDCNNAVIGGAHVGIYQRLYGNLKGLLDCNDIGDGGRQRVLRDLDRCRDVLMQLGYDPEANVV
;
A
#
# COMPACT_ATOMS: atom_id res chain seq x y z
N MET A 1 -20.02 6.94 1.06
CA MET A 1 -19.04 7.58 0.14
C MET A 1 -18.68 8.95 0.70
N ARG A 2 -17.39 9.30 0.79
CA ARG A 2 -17.00 10.65 1.17
C ARG A 2 -16.84 11.46 -0.11
N ASN A 3 -17.65 12.49 -0.29
CA ASN A 3 -17.63 13.36 -1.46
C ASN A 3 -16.40 14.29 -1.44
N LEU A 4 -15.93 14.70 -2.62
CA LEU A 4 -14.98 15.79 -2.77
C LEU A 4 -15.77 17.10 -2.66
N ASP A 5 -15.43 17.92 -1.69
CA ASP A 5 -16.10 19.21 -1.47
C ASP A 5 -15.37 20.32 -2.24
N PHE A 6 -15.89 20.62 -3.43
CA PHE A 6 -15.33 21.66 -4.29
C PHE A 6 -15.56 23.09 -3.80
N ASN A 7 -16.45 23.30 -2.80
CA ASN A 7 -16.60 24.61 -2.16
C ASN A 7 -15.33 25.04 -1.39
N ARG A 8 -14.44 24.09 -1.10
CA ARG A 8 -13.14 24.34 -0.46
C ARG A 8 -12.05 24.79 -1.43
N VAL A 9 -12.29 24.66 -2.73
CA VAL A 9 -11.38 25.09 -3.81
C VAL A 9 -11.62 26.55 -4.08
N PRO A 10 -10.59 27.42 -4.20
CA PRO A 10 -10.76 28.80 -4.61
C PRO A 10 -11.48 28.91 -5.96
N ALA A 11 -12.41 29.87 -6.09
CA ALA A 11 -13.36 29.95 -7.21
C ALA A 11 -12.69 29.89 -8.59
N ALA A 12 -11.55 30.55 -8.76
CA ALA A 12 -10.80 30.57 -10.01
C ALA A 12 -10.34 29.17 -10.49
N PHE A 13 -10.11 28.23 -9.56
CA PHE A 13 -9.57 26.90 -9.87
C PHE A 13 -10.64 25.79 -9.87
N VAL A 14 -11.91 26.08 -9.57
CA VAL A 14 -12.95 25.04 -9.43
C VAL A 14 -13.13 24.24 -10.72
N THR A 15 -13.24 24.95 -11.86
CA THR A 15 -13.52 24.32 -13.16
C THR A 15 -12.35 23.44 -13.61
N VAL A 16 -11.12 23.97 -13.56
CA VAL A 16 -9.93 23.21 -13.96
C VAL A 16 -9.69 22.03 -13.03
N MET A 17 -9.91 22.18 -11.72
CA MET A 17 -9.79 21.08 -10.76
C MET A 17 -10.82 19.96 -10.98
N LYS A 18 -12.05 20.29 -11.36
CA LYS A 18 -13.05 19.28 -11.73
C LYS A 18 -12.61 18.49 -12.96
N SER A 19 -12.17 19.15 -14.02
CA SER A 19 -11.67 18.53 -15.25
C SER A 19 -10.47 17.63 -14.98
N LEU A 20 -9.50 18.12 -14.23
CA LEU A 20 -8.27 17.43 -13.85
C LEU A 20 -8.56 16.15 -13.03
N LEU A 21 -9.41 16.24 -12.00
CA LEU A 21 -9.75 15.10 -11.18
C LEU A 21 -10.65 14.09 -11.90
N TYR A 22 -11.56 14.56 -12.76
CA TYR A 22 -12.36 13.68 -13.63
C TYR A 22 -11.47 12.88 -14.57
N ARG A 23 -10.54 13.55 -15.24
CA ARG A 23 -9.57 12.89 -16.11
C ARG A 23 -8.71 11.89 -15.33
N TYR A 24 -8.18 12.31 -14.16
CA TYR A 24 -7.39 11.43 -13.31
C TYR A 24 -8.16 10.15 -12.92
N LEU A 25 -9.43 10.31 -12.55
CA LEU A 25 -10.30 9.16 -12.23
C LEU A 25 -10.51 8.24 -13.44
N ARG A 26 -10.67 8.81 -14.63
CA ARG A 26 -11.00 8.05 -15.85
C ARG A 26 -9.78 7.43 -16.53
N ARG A 27 -8.66 8.13 -16.56
CA ARG A 27 -7.47 7.76 -17.34
C ARG A 27 -6.25 7.42 -16.50
N GLY A 28 -6.22 7.82 -15.22
CA GLY A 28 -5.01 7.72 -14.40
C GLY A 28 -3.95 8.75 -14.81
N ARG A 29 -2.71 8.49 -14.42
CA ARG A 29 -1.52 9.20 -14.87
C ARG A 29 -0.75 8.32 -15.85
N ALA A 30 0.12 8.94 -16.66
CA ALA A 30 0.88 8.22 -17.66
C ALA A 30 1.62 7.02 -17.05
N GLY A 31 1.46 5.83 -17.64
CA GLY A 31 2.07 4.59 -17.16
C GLY A 31 1.62 4.08 -15.79
N GLN A 32 0.53 4.64 -15.22
CA GLN A 32 -0.01 4.21 -13.93
C GLN A 32 -1.44 3.72 -14.07
N LYS A 33 -1.82 2.79 -13.18
CA LYS A 33 -3.22 2.37 -13.06
C LYS A 33 -4.12 3.54 -12.63
N ARG A 34 -5.40 3.40 -12.92
CA ARG A 34 -6.41 4.35 -12.45
C ARG A 34 -6.35 4.46 -10.93
N PRO A 35 -6.48 5.69 -10.38
CA PRO A 35 -6.42 5.87 -8.94
C PRO A 35 -7.64 5.24 -8.26
N VAL A 36 -7.41 4.63 -7.10
CA VAL A 36 -8.51 4.30 -6.19
C VAL A 36 -9.04 5.57 -5.52
N ALA A 37 -10.27 5.53 -5.04
CA ALA A 37 -10.95 6.69 -4.46
C ALA A 37 -10.16 7.40 -3.34
N SER A 38 -9.40 6.62 -2.54
CA SER A 38 -8.52 7.18 -1.49
C SER A 38 -7.34 7.97 -2.06
N THR A 39 -6.74 7.50 -3.15
CA THR A 39 -5.64 8.19 -3.84
C THR A 39 -6.11 9.51 -4.45
N LEU A 40 -7.25 9.47 -5.16
CA LEU A 40 -7.87 10.67 -5.72
C LEU A 40 -8.15 11.72 -4.64
N ARG A 41 -8.72 11.28 -3.53
CA ARG A 41 -8.99 12.15 -2.38
C ARG A 41 -7.71 12.71 -1.77
N ASN A 42 -6.68 11.89 -1.61
CA ASN A 42 -5.39 12.36 -1.06
C ASN A 42 -4.78 13.45 -1.94
N VAL A 43 -4.82 13.30 -3.26
CA VAL A 43 -4.37 14.37 -4.17
C VAL A 43 -5.22 15.62 -3.98
N PHE A 44 -6.55 15.51 -3.97
CA PHE A 44 -7.45 16.65 -3.75
C PHE A 44 -7.14 17.39 -2.44
N GLU A 45 -7.08 16.68 -1.32
CA GLU A 45 -6.87 17.30 0.00
C GLU A 45 -5.47 17.95 0.13
N ASN A 46 -4.44 17.35 -0.47
CA ASN A 46 -3.07 17.88 -0.38
C ASN A 46 -2.76 18.98 -1.39
N VAL A 47 -3.55 19.11 -2.47
CA VAL A 47 -3.45 20.22 -3.42
C VAL A 47 -4.14 21.48 -2.89
N LEU A 48 -5.19 21.37 -2.08
CA LEU A 48 -5.94 22.53 -1.57
C LEU A 48 -5.07 23.62 -0.92
N PRO A 49 -4.05 23.31 -0.10
CA PRO A 49 -3.17 24.34 0.45
C PRO A 49 -2.43 25.12 -0.64
N PHE A 50 -1.97 24.46 -1.70
CA PHE A 50 -1.30 25.13 -2.82
C PHE A 50 -2.24 26.04 -3.59
N LEU A 51 -3.47 25.60 -3.87
CA LEU A 51 -4.46 26.43 -4.55
C LEU A 51 -4.82 27.69 -3.74
N ARG A 52 -4.90 27.56 -2.42
CA ARG A 52 -5.13 28.71 -1.53
C ARG A 52 -3.95 29.66 -1.51
N TYR A 53 -2.74 29.13 -1.54
CA TYR A 53 -1.51 29.91 -1.66
C TYR A 53 -1.50 30.71 -2.97
N LEU A 54 -1.81 30.07 -4.12
CA LEU A 54 -1.91 30.76 -5.39
C LEU A 54 -2.99 31.87 -5.36
N SER A 55 -4.14 31.59 -4.77
CA SER A 55 -5.22 32.55 -4.60
C SER A 55 -4.82 33.74 -3.73
N ALA A 56 -4.03 33.52 -2.66
CA ALA A 56 -3.48 34.59 -1.83
C ALA A 56 -2.51 35.49 -2.61
N LEU A 57 -1.76 34.93 -3.56
CA LEU A 57 -0.93 35.68 -4.50
C LEU A 57 -1.75 36.31 -5.65
N LYS A 58 -3.08 36.25 -5.61
CA LYS A 58 -4.00 36.77 -6.64
C LYS A 58 -3.81 36.10 -8.02
N LEU A 59 -3.26 34.89 -8.07
CA LEU A 59 -3.15 34.10 -9.30
C LEU A 59 -4.45 33.33 -9.52
N GLY A 60 -5.03 33.48 -10.71
CA GLY A 60 -6.32 32.88 -11.07
C GLY A 60 -6.22 31.74 -12.06
N HIS A 61 -5.02 31.39 -12.56
CA HIS A 61 -4.79 30.32 -13.52
C HIS A 61 -3.42 29.66 -13.34
N PHE A 62 -3.28 28.42 -13.78
CA PHE A 62 -2.05 27.65 -13.62
C PHE A 62 -0.93 28.10 -14.55
N GLY A 63 -1.26 28.68 -15.70
CA GLY A 63 -0.27 29.22 -16.64
C GLY A 63 0.66 30.28 -16.06
N ALA A 64 0.26 30.94 -14.95
CA ALA A 64 1.09 31.92 -14.23
C ALA A 64 2.02 31.27 -13.18
N VAL A 65 1.94 29.97 -12.93
CA VAL A 65 2.76 29.28 -11.92
C VAL A 65 4.18 29.09 -12.44
N THR A 66 5.15 29.61 -11.71
CA THR A 66 6.58 29.48 -12.02
C THR A 66 7.29 28.62 -10.97
N PRO A 67 8.49 28.06 -11.28
CA PRO A 67 9.31 27.34 -10.30
C PRO A 67 9.64 28.18 -9.05
N MET A 68 9.78 29.51 -9.20
CA MET A 68 10.00 30.42 -8.06
C MET A 68 8.80 30.43 -7.11
N ILE A 69 7.57 30.50 -7.64
CA ILE A 69 6.34 30.43 -6.84
C ILE A 69 6.26 29.11 -6.10
N CYS A 70 6.64 28.00 -6.76
CA CYS A 70 6.68 26.68 -6.13
C CYS A 70 7.75 26.58 -5.05
N ALA A 71 8.93 27.17 -5.24
CA ALA A 71 10.01 27.22 -4.23
C ALA A 71 9.57 28.02 -2.99
N ASN A 72 8.90 29.16 -3.18
CA ASN A 72 8.35 29.96 -2.08
C ASN A 72 7.26 29.19 -1.31
N TYR A 73 6.40 28.45 -2.02
CA TYR A 73 5.42 27.57 -1.38
C TYR A 73 6.08 26.48 -0.52
N VAL A 74 7.19 25.89 -0.97
CA VAL A 74 7.97 24.92 -0.19
C VAL A 74 8.47 25.55 1.11
N ALA A 75 9.03 26.77 1.04
CA ALA A 75 9.50 27.51 2.20
C ALA A 75 8.35 27.78 3.18
N GLU A 76 7.21 28.31 2.69
CA GLU A 76 6.02 28.55 3.51
C GLU A 76 5.52 27.28 4.19
N CYS A 77 5.47 26.16 3.46
CA CYS A 77 5.04 24.87 4.04
C CYS A 77 5.93 24.42 5.21
N LYS A 78 7.22 24.69 5.20
CA LYS A 78 8.16 24.36 6.28
C LYS A 78 7.94 25.20 7.53
N GLU A 79 7.45 26.42 7.37
CA GLU A 79 7.13 27.33 8.47
C GLU A 79 5.76 27.07 9.11
N ILE A 80 4.88 26.33 8.47
CA ILE A 80 3.54 26.02 8.99
C ILE A 80 3.64 25.25 10.31
N ARG A 81 2.92 25.76 11.32
CA ARG A 81 2.75 25.09 12.61
C ARG A 81 1.37 24.44 12.69
N GLN A 82 1.31 23.23 13.18
CA GLN A 82 0.07 22.46 13.32
C GLN A 82 -0.84 23.08 14.38
N THR A 83 -2.13 23.17 14.06
CA THR A 83 -3.13 23.83 14.94
C THR A 83 -3.96 22.86 15.76
N ARG A 84 -3.91 21.55 15.43
CA ARG A 84 -4.74 20.52 16.08
C ARG A 84 -3.88 19.49 16.83
N ARG A 85 -3.71 18.30 16.28
CA ARG A 85 -3.20 17.10 16.97
C ARG A 85 -1.78 17.24 17.55
N ASN A 86 -0.92 17.98 16.92
CA ASN A 86 0.45 18.29 17.38
C ASN A 86 0.65 19.80 17.37
N ARG A 87 -0.18 20.50 18.14
CA ARG A 87 -0.22 21.97 18.15
C ARG A 87 1.16 22.58 18.39
N GLY A 88 1.54 23.51 17.55
CA GLY A 88 2.82 24.22 17.62
C GLY A 88 3.99 23.52 16.94
N GLN A 89 3.88 22.25 16.61
CA GLN A 89 4.94 21.53 15.88
C GLN A 89 4.90 21.82 14.39
N ALA A 90 6.06 21.76 13.74
CA ALA A 90 6.16 21.83 12.28
C ALA A 90 5.45 20.64 11.61
N LEU A 91 5.18 20.76 10.32
CA LEU A 91 4.69 19.62 9.54
C LEU A 91 5.78 18.54 9.49
N SER A 92 5.37 17.27 9.66
CA SER A 92 6.31 16.16 9.53
C SER A 92 6.83 16.05 8.09
N PRO A 93 8.07 15.55 7.89
CA PRO A 93 8.62 15.32 6.55
C PRO A 93 7.67 14.51 5.64
N ALA A 94 6.97 13.52 6.20
CA ALA A 94 5.97 12.75 5.46
C ALA A 94 4.72 13.57 5.07
N ALA A 95 4.35 14.59 5.82
CA ALA A 95 3.25 15.49 5.47
C ALA A 95 3.67 16.49 4.39
N LEU A 96 4.89 17.00 4.48
CA LEU A 96 5.50 17.87 3.46
C LEU A 96 5.63 17.12 2.12
N GLU A 97 6.19 15.92 2.12
CA GLU A 97 6.33 15.09 0.92
C GLU A 97 4.97 14.89 0.22
N ARG A 98 3.92 14.54 0.95
CA ARG A 98 2.57 14.38 0.36
C ARG A 98 2.05 15.64 -0.29
N ARG A 99 2.28 16.81 0.31
CA ARG A 99 1.92 18.10 -0.29
C ARG A 99 2.68 18.37 -1.57
N PHE A 100 4.00 18.17 -1.55
CA PHE A 100 4.85 18.45 -2.70
C PHE A 100 4.59 17.46 -3.84
N MET A 101 4.44 16.17 -3.55
CA MET A 101 4.00 15.16 -4.54
C MET A 101 2.64 15.51 -5.18
N SER A 102 1.75 16.16 -4.41
CA SER A 102 0.46 16.58 -4.96
C SER A 102 0.58 17.77 -5.91
N VAL A 103 1.58 18.65 -5.73
CA VAL A 103 1.90 19.72 -6.69
C VAL A 103 2.53 19.14 -7.96
N GLU A 104 3.41 18.14 -7.85
CA GLU A 104 3.92 17.39 -9.02
C GLU A 104 2.77 16.72 -9.79
N ALA A 105 1.85 16.07 -9.07
CA ALA A 105 0.66 15.48 -9.70
C ALA A 105 -0.21 16.53 -10.39
N LEU A 106 -0.37 17.72 -9.78
CA LEU A 106 -1.09 18.83 -10.38
C LEU A 106 -0.41 19.31 -11.65
N HIS A 107 0.92 19.48 -11.64
CA HIS A 107 1.69 19.81 -12.84
C HIS A 107 1.43 18.80 -13.97
N GLU A 108 1.60 17.49 -13.69
CA GLU A 108 1.39 16.44 -14.69
C GLU A 108 -0.03 16.43 -15.23
N LEU A 109 -1.03 16.47 -14.35
CA LEU A 109 -2.42 16.38 -14.73
C LEU A 109 -2.94 17.65 -15.42
N SER A 110 -2.40 18.83 -15.09
CA SER A 110 -2.77 20.09 -15.72
C SER A 110 -2.39 20.16 -17.19
N GLN A 111 -1.38 19.40 -17.62
CA GLN A 111 -0.97 19.33 -19.04
C GLN A 111 -2.10 18.84 -19.96
N TYR A 112 -3.10 18.17 -19.41
CA TYR A 112 -4.26 17.68 -20.13
C TYR A 112 -5.48 18.60 -20.01
N THR A 113 -5.27 19.84 -19.60
CA THR A 113 -6.31 20.86 -19.47
C THR A 113 -5.93 22.09 -20.29
N ASN A 114 -6.86 23.03 -20.44
CA ASN A 114 -6.59 24.31 -21.13
C ASN A 114 -5.76 25.30 -20.28
N ASP A 115 -5.37 24.91 -19.07
CA ASP A 115 -4.61 25.74 -18.15
C ASP A 115 -3.45 24.91 -17.53
N PRO A 116 -2.39 24.58 -18.30
CA PRO A 116 -1.27 23.81 -17.82
C PRO A 116 -0.32 24.63 -16.97
N ILE A 117 0.30 24.02 -15.95
CA ILE A 117 1.48 24.57 -15.29
C ILE A 117 2.66 24.47 -16.27
N PRO A 118 3.30 25.58 -16.69
CA PRO A 118 4.21 25.58 -17.85
C PRO A 118 5.50 24.78 -17.64
N ARG A 119 6.01 24.75 -16.42
CA ARG A 119 7.30 24.09 -16.08
C ARG A 119 7.13 23.19 -14.87
N HIS A 120 7.99 22.17 -14.78
CA HIS A 120 8.04 21.32 -13.59
C HIS A 120 8.28 22.19 -12.35
N PRO A 121 7.56 21.96 -11.23
CA PRO A 121 7.62 22.80 -10.02
C PRO A 121 9.05 22.94 -9.45
N TRP A 122 9.83 21.87 -9.53
CA TRP A 122 11.23 21.78 -9.10
C TRP A 122 12.02 20.87 -10.04
N PRO A 123 12.56 21.43 -11.14
CA PRO A 123 13.18 20.64 -12.21
C PRO A 123 14.42 19.85 -11.77
N ASP A 124 15.15 20.35 -10.77
CA ASP A 124 16.45 19.82 -10.36
C ASP A 124 16.41 18.95 -9.09
N THR A 125 15.23 18.71 -8.53
CA THR A 125 15.06 17.96 -7.27
C THR A 125 13.76 17.16 -7.27
N SER A 126 13.37 16.60 -6.14
CA SER A 126 12.13 15.84 -5.97
C SER A 126 11.36 16.29 -4.73
N ALA A 127 10.04 16.03 -4.72
CA ALA A 127 9.19 16.25 -3.55
C ALA A 127 9.75 15.60 -2.28
N ARG A 128 10.37 14.42 -2.42
CA ARG A 128 10.97 13.68 -1.32
C ARG A 128 12.20 14.38 -0.75
N ALA A 129 13.10 14.85 -1.62
CA ALA A 129 14.28 15.60 -1.23
C ALA A 129 13.90 16.93 -0.55
N LEU A 130 12.98 17.70 -1.15
CA LEU A 130 12.47 18.96 -0.59
C LEU A 130 11.83 18.78 0.79
N ALA A 131 11.23 17.63 1.04
CA ALA A 131 10.63 17.27 2.34
C ALA A 131 11.67 16.83 3.40
N GLY A 132 12.96 16.77 3.05
CA GLY A 132 14.01 16.30 3.94
C GLY A 132 14.02 14.78 4.16
N ARG A 133 13.58 13.99 3.16
CA ARG A 133 13.52 12.53 3.24
C ARG A 133 14.47 11.83 2.27
N ALA A 134 15.33 12.58 1.59
CA ALA A 134 16.27 12.01 0.62
C ALA A 134 17.30 11.09 1.26
N SER A 135 17.81 11.48 2.43
CA SER A 135 18.85 10.77 3.17
C SER A 135 18.32 9.81 4.24
N LEU A 136 17.07 9.40 4.14
CA LEU A 136 16.57 8.41 5.08
C LEU A 136 17.13 7.03 4.71
N ASN A 137 18.33 6.75 5.18
CA ASN A 137 18.63 5.48 5.82
C ASN A 137 17.63 5.33 6.98
N SER A 138 16.40 4.99 6.64
CA SER A 138 15.36 4.68 7.61
C SER A 138 15.58 3.25 8.06
N GLU A 139 16.69 3.03 8.75
CA GLU A 139 16.99 1.78 9.45
C GLU A 139 15.90 1.42 10.45
N ALA A 140 15.25 2.40 11.03
CA ALA A 140 14.07 2.16 11.86
C ALA A 140 12.79 2.19 11.01
N GLY A 141 12.17 1.06 10.77
CA GLY A 141 10.85 0.99 10.16
C GLY A 141 9.86 1.90 10.89
N LYS A 142 9.05 2.67 10.13
CA LYS A 142 8.09 3.67 10.66
C LYS A 142 7.02 3.12 11.60
N THR A 143 6.82 1.81 11.59
CA THR A 143 5.86 1.10 12.42
C THR A 143 6.62 0.54 13.63
N PRO A 144 6.31 0.94 14.88
CA PRO A 144 6.98 0.37 16.05
C PRO A 144 6.82 -1.16 16.10
N LEU A 145 7.90 -1.86 16.43
CA LEU A 145 7.85 -3.29 16.71
C LEU A 145 7.15 -3.51 18.05
N ILE A 146 6.28 -4.52 18.15
CA ILE A 146 5.64 -4.87 19.41
C ILE A 146 6.70 -5.59 20.28
N PRO A 147 6.98 -5.12 21.52
CA PRO A 147 7.87 -5.83 22.44
C PRO A 147 7.39 -7.26 22.70
N ASP A 148 8.30 -8.19 22.91
CA ASP A 148 7.97 -9.62 23.08
C ASP A 148 7.02 -9.87 24.24
N GLU A 149 7.25 -9.28 25.39
CA GLU A 149 6.39 -9.41 26.57
C GLU A 149 4.95 -8.95 26.28
N VAL A 150 4.80 -7.83 25.57
CA VAL A 150 3.49 -7.30 25.15
C VAL A 150 2.84 -8.24 24.14
N PHE A 151 3.61 -8.77 23.20
CA PHE A 151 3.12 -9.65 22.16
C PHE A 151 2.67 -11.01 22.72
N CYS A 152 3.47 -11.63 23.58
CA CYS A 152 3.15 -12.90 24.25
C CYS A 152 1.86 -12.78 25.05
N THR A 153 1.77 -11.79 25.95
CA THR A 153 0.55 -11.56 26.74
C THR A 153 -0.67 -11.31 25.85
N LEU A 154 -0.51 -10.51 24.78
CA LEU A 154 -1.59 -10.21 23.84
C LEU A 154 -2.06 -11.46 23.10
N PHE A 155 -1.12 -12.26 22.60
CA PHE A 155 -1.41 -13.48 21.85
C PHE A 155 -2.05 -14.55 22.74
N GLU A 156 -1.55 -14.78 23.95
CA GLU A 156 -2.14 -15.69 24.93
C GLU A 156 -3.60 -15.33 25.23
N LYS A 157 -3.87 -14.05 25.53
CA LYS A 157 -5.23 -13.59 25.80
C LYS A 157 -6.14 -13.70 24.57
N ALA A 158 -5.63 -13.45 23.38
CA ALA A 158 -6.38 -13.66 22.15
C ALA A 158 -6.66 -15.15 21.91
N TYR A 159 -5.68 -15.99 22.15
CA TYR A 159 -5.82 -17.45 22.02
C TYR A 159 -6.85 -18.01 23.01
N GLU A 160 -6.78 -17.64 24.32
CA GLU A 160 -7.78 -18.00 25.32
C GLU A 160 -9.22 -17.61 24.89
N GLN A 161 -9.37 -16.43 24.28
CA GLN A 161 -10.68 -15.97 23.79
C GLN A 161 -11.16 -16.79 22.60
N VAL A 162 -10.26 -17.19 21.70
CA VAL A 162 -10.56 -18.07 20.55
C VAL A 162 -10.98 -19.45 21.05
N GLN A 163 -10.28 -20.02 22.02
CA GLN A 163 -10.64 -21.33 22.60
C GLN A 163 -12.05 -21.36 23.20
N ARG A 164 -12.53 -20.23 23.74
CA ARG A 164 -13.89 -20.09 24.25
C ARG A 164 -14.90 -19.77 23.16
N GLY A 165 -14.44 -19.62 21.92
CA GLY A 165 -15.21 -19.09 20.80
C GLY A 165 -16.45 -19.90 20.47
N GLU A 166 -16.34 -21.24 20.37
CA GLU A 166 -17.47 -22.12 20.08
C GLU A 166 -18.58 -21.96 21.12
N ARG A 167 -18.23 -21.98 22.41
CA ARG A 167 -19.20 -21.77 23.48
C ARG A 167 -19.87 -20.40 23.41
N LEU A 168 -19.11 -19.34 23.07
CA LEU A 168 -19.68 -18.01 22.92
C LEU A 168 -20.68 -17.96 21.75
N LEU A 169 -20.39 -18.66 20.65
CA LEU A 169 -21.29 -18.73 19.50
C LEU A 169 -22.54 -19.57 19.81
N ASP A 170 -22.43 -20.66 20.58
CA ASP A 170 -23.57 -21.44 21.05
C ASP A 170 -24.52 -20.58 21.90
N LEU A 171 -23.97 -19.79 22.82
CA LEU A 171 -24.74 -18.85 23.63
C LEU A 171 -25.43 -17.78 22.74
N ARG A 172 -24.71 -17.23 21.76
CA ARG A 172 -25.28 -16.27 20.80
C ARG A 172 -26.47 -16.86 20.06
N ASP A 173 -26.30 -18.06 19.49
CA ASP A 173 -27.31 -18.73 18.69
C ASP A 173 -28.57 -19.05 19.54
N ALA A 174 -28.38 -19.42 20.82
CA ALA A 174 -29.45 -19.60 21.77
C ALA A 174 -30.20 -18.28 22.05
N LEU A 175 -29.48 -17.15 22.15
CA LEU A 175 -30.11 -15.83 22.33
C LEU A 175 -30.85 -15.34 21.09
N ASP A 176 -30.34 -15.67 19.91
CA ASP A 176 -31.01 -15.31 18.65
C ASP A 176 -32.29 -16.12 18.46
N SER A 177 -32.31 -17.39 18.88
CA SER A 177 -33.53 -18.21 18.94
C SER A 177 -34.59 -17.60 19.83
N VAL A 178 -34.19 -17.04 21.00
CA VAL A 178 -35.12 -16.30 21.87
C VAL A 178 -35.69 -15.05 21.17
N ALA A 179 -34.84 -14.33 20.42
CA ALA A 179 -35.27 -13.14 19.71
C ALA A 179 -36.27 -13.48 18.58
N VAL A 180 -36.04 -14.57 17.85
CA VAL A 180 -36.93 -15.05 16.79
C VAL A 180 -38.26 -15.49 17.35
N ALA A 181 -38.27 -16.31 18.43
CA ALA A 181 -39.49 -16.80 19.07
C ALA A 181 -40.37 -15.67 19.66
N ARG A 182 -39.79 -14.51 19.93
CA ARG A 182 -40.46 -13.35 20.53
C ARG A 182 -40.53 -12.15 19.57
N LYS A 183 -40.49 -12.41 18.28
CA LYS A 183 -40.62 -11.37 17.26
C LYS A 183 -41.97 -10.64 17.40
N GLY A 184 -41.91 -9.32 17.50
CA GLY A 184 -43.10 -8.47 17.68
C GLY A 184 -43.41 -8.10 19.14
N GLN A 185 -42.70 -8.66 20.12
CA GLN A 185 -42.82 -8.24 21.52
C GLN A 185 -42.01 -6.95 21.79
N VAL A 186 -42.30 -6.30 22.91
CA VAL A 186 -41.58 -5.10 23.38
C VAL A 186 -40.11 -5.44 23.59
N ILE A 187 -39.20 -4.59 23.06
CA ILE A 187 -37.76 -4.79 23.11
C ILE A 187 -37.26 -5.11 24.52
N ARG A 188 -37.77 -4.43 25.54
CA ARG A 188 -37.39 -4.65 26.93
C ARG A 188 -37.69 -6.08 27.39
N SER A 189 -38.87 -6.61 27.05
CA SER A 189 -39.27 -7.99 27.39
C SER A 189 -38.32 -9.01 26.72
N VAL A 190 -37.98 -8.80 25.46
CA VAL A 190 -37.01 -9.67 24.75
C VAL A 190 -35.64 -9.64 25.43
N GLN A 191 -35.17 -8.46 25.84
CA GLN A 191 -33.88 -8.33 26.56
C GLN A 191 -33.93 -9.04 27.93
N GLU A 192 -34.98 -8.91 28.69
CA GLU A 192 -35.12 -9.60 29.98
C GLU A 192 -35.09 -11.13 29.81
N HIS A 193 -35.73 -11.66 28.76
CA HIS A 193 -35.65 -13.09 28.46
C HIS A 193 -34.25 -13.53 27.99
N LYS A 194 -33.58 -12.72 27.19
CA LYS A 194 -32.17 -12.99 26.81
C LYS A 194 -31.27 -13.04 28.05
N VAL A 195 -31.42 -12.14 29.00
CA VAL A 195 -30.68 -12.17 30.28
C VAL A 195 -30.94 -13.46 31.05
N ARG A 196 -32.21 -13.84 31.23
CA ARG A 196 -32.58 -15.09 31.92
C ARG A 196 -31.99 -16.32 31.22
N GLN A 197 -32.03 -16.36 29.91
CA GLN A 197 -31.45 -17.45 29.13
C GLN A 197 -29.91 -17.52 29.28
N LEU A 198 -29.22 -16.38 29.26
CA LEU A 198 -27.78 -16.32 29.51
C LEU A 198 -27.41 -16.88 30.89
N THR A 199 -28.15 -16.45 31.92
CA THR A 199 -27.92 -16.94 33.29
C THR A 199 -28.19 -18.44 33.39
N ALA A 200 -29.26 -18.94 32.76
CA ALA A 200 -29.59 -20.37 32.75
C ALA A 200 -28.53 -21.21 32.02
N LEU A 201 -27.86 -20.64 31.03
CA LEU A 201 -26.75 -21.29 30.30
C LEU A 201 -25.36 -21.09 30.97
N GLY A 202 -25.33 -20.54 32.19
CA GLY A 202 -24.14 -20.39 33.00
C GLY A 202 -23.24 -19.20 32.61
N TRP A 203 -23.78 -18.14 32.03
CA TRP A 203 -23.05 -16.89 31.81
C TRP A 203 -23.21 -15.99 33.06
N GLU A 204 -22.11 -15.64 33.68
CA GLU A 204 -22.06 -14.85 34.92
C GLU A 204 -22.13 -13.34 34.69
N GLY A 205 -22.35 -12.89 33.48
CA GLY A 205 -22.46 -11.47 33.14
C GLY A 205 -23.80 -11.13 32.53
N GLY A 206 -24.07 -9.83 32.37
CA GLY A 206 -25.25 -9.36 31.65
C GLY A 206 -25.06 -9.38 30.14
N LEU A 207 -26.09 -8.93 29.38
CA LEU A 207 -26.06 -8.83 27.92
C LEU A 207 -24.92 -7.94 27.39
N GLU A 208 -24.56 -6.89 28.12
CA GLU A 208 -23.51 -5.96 27.70
C GLU A 208 -22.14 -6.65 27.69
N THR A 209 -21.81 -7.37 28.79
CA THR A 209 -20.55 -8.12 28.88
C THR A 209 -20.50 -9.25 27.86
N PHE A 210 -21.63 -9.91 27.60
CA PHE A 210 -21.74 -10.93 26.56
C PHE A 210 -21.50 -10.34 25.16
N ASN A 211 -22.19 -9.25 24.83
CA ASN A 211 -22.01 -8.57 23.55
C ASN A 211 -20.58 -8.05 23.36
N GLN A 212 -19.90 -7.66 24.46
CA GLN A 212 -18.49 -7.29 24.40
C GLN A 212 -17.63 -8.52 24.14
N ALA A 213 -17.88 -9.66 24.79
CA ALA A 213 -17.15 -10.90 24.56
C ALA A 213 -17.26 -11.39 23.10
N ILE A 214 -18.42 -11.25 22.46
CA ILE A 214 -18.61 -11.55 21.02
C ILE A 214 -17.79 -10.59 20.12
N LYS A 215 -17.66 -9.32 20.48
CA LYS A 215 -16.80 -8.37 19.76
C LYS A 215 -15.33 -8.66 19.98
N ASP A 216 -14.98 -9.04 21.20
CA ASP A 216 -13.60 -9.40 21.58
C ASP A 216 -13.17 -10.69 20.90
N LEU A 217 -14.08 -11.68 20.71
CA LEU A 217 -13.83 -12.88 19.93
C LEU A 217 -13.38 -12.53 18.49
N ARG A 218 -14.09 -11.63 17.81
CA ARG A 218 -13.69 -11.15 16.47
C ARG A 218 -12.32 -10.49 16.50
N THR A 219 -12.03 -9.68 17.53
CA THR A 219 -10.74 -8.97 17.65
C THR A 219 -9.62 -9.94 17.96
N ALA A 220 -9.84 -10.91 18.84
CA ALA A 220 -8.93 -11.99 19.16
C ALA A 220 -8.61 -12.85 17.93
N SER A 221 -9.64 -13.24 17.18
CA SER A 221 -9.50 -13.96 15.91
C SER A 221 -8.65 -13.19 14.89
N TYR A 222 -8.85 -11.87 14.80
CA TYR A 222 -8.02 -11.01 13.96
C TYR A 222 -6.55 -10.99 14.44
N ILE A 223 -6.31 -10.89 15.75
CA ILE A 223 -4.96 -10.89 16.33
C ILE A 223 -4.25 -12.20 15.98
N VAL A 224 -4.90 -13.35 16.20
CA VAL A 224 -4.30 -14.65 15.89
C VAL A 224 -3.96 -14.76 14.41
N LEU A 225 -4.91 -14.46 13.50
CA LEU A 225 -4.66 -14.51 12.05
C LEU A 225 -3.57 -13.52 11.61
N ALA A 226 -3.59 -12.28 12.11
CA ALA A 226 -2.58 -11.28 11.76
C ALA A 226 -1.17 -11.66 12.23
N SER A 227 -1.09 -12.30 13.41
CA SER A 227 0.16 -12.75 14.02
C SER A 227 0.76 -13.96 13.32
N THR A 228 -0.07 -14.86 12.78
CA THR A 228 0.36 -16.13 12.20
C THR A 228 0.48 -16.12 10.68
N SER A 229 -0.10 -15.12 10.01
CA SER A 229 -0.02 -14.97 8.55
C SER A 229 0.79 -13.76 8.08
N GLY A 230 1.01 -12.78 8.96
CA GLY A 230 1.63 -11.51 8.59
C GLY A 230 0.85 -10.70 7.56
N CYS A 231 -0.41 -11.03 7.27
CA CYS A 231 -1.26 -10.34 6.30
C CYS A 231 -1.45 -8.86 6.62
N ARG A 232 -1.60 -8.04 5.58
CA ARG A 232 -2.00 -6.64 5.75
C ARG A 232 -3.48 -6.56 6.16
N ASN A 233 -3.85 -5.49 6.85
CA ASN A 233 -5.25 -5.28 7.29
C ASN A 233 -6.28 -5.39 6.16
N HIS A 234 -5.99 -4.93 4.95
CA HIS A 234 -6.94 -5.04 3.84
C HIS A 234 -7.01 -6.47 3.28
N GLU A 235 -5.94 -7.24 3.36
CA GLU A 235 -5.91 -8.65 2.99
C GLU A 235 -6.77 -9.46 3.95
N LEU A 236 -6.66 -9.23 5.28
CA LEU A 236 -7.53 -9.83 6.28
C LEU A 236 -9.00 -9.36 6.14
N ALA A 237 -9.23 -8.08 5.82
CA ALA A 237 -10.58 -7.58 5.59
C ALA A 237 -11.25 -8.19 4.34
N ASN A 238 -10.46 -8.69 3.39
CA ASN A 238 -10.94 -9.35 2.17
C ASN A 238 -11.06 -10.87 2.31
N VAL A 239 -10.76 -11.44 3.49
CA VAL A 239 -10.96 -12.86 3.76
C VAL A 239 -12.46 -13.17 3.73
N LYS A 240 -12.82 -14.21 2.99
CA LYS A 240 -14.19 -14.66 2.78
C LYS A 240 -14.40 -16.08 3.28
N SER A 241 -15.65 -16.47 3.42
CA SER A 241 -15.98 -17.87 3.67
C SER A 241 -15.37 -18.78 2.60
N GLY A 242 -14.80 -19.91 3.02
CA GLY A 242 -14.08 -20.83 2.14
C GLY A 242 -12.65 -20.38 1.78
N ALA A 243 -12.07 -19.43 2.52
CA ALA A 243 -10.72 -18.94 2.25
C ALA A 243 -9.60 -19.96 2.58
N HIS A 244 -9.88 -20.99 3.36
CA HIS A 244 -8.91 -22.04 3.69
C HIS A 244 -8.87 -23.11 2.61
N HIS A 245 -7.65 -23.50 2.22
CA HIS A 245 -7.41 -24.74 1.48
C HIS A 245 -6.12 -25.40 1.97
N ARG A 246 -5.91 -26.65 1.59
CA ARG A 246 -4.71 -27.42 1.94
C ARG A 246 -4.04 -28.00 0.71
N THR A 247 -2.74 -28.16 0.79
CA THR A 247 -1.94 -28.93 -0.15
C THR A 247 -1.14 -29.97 0.63
N GLU A 248 -0.73 -31.02 -0.04
CA GLU A 248 0.11 -32.08 0.51
C GLU A 248 1.30 -32.27 -0.43
N ASP A 249 2.50 -32.39 0.12
CA ASP A 249 3.70 -32.68 -0.66
C ASP A 249 3.88 -34.18 -0.88
N ASP A 250 4.92 -34.56 -1.63
CA ASP A 250 5.24 -35.93 -1.96
C ASP A 250 5.62 -36.78 -0.72
N GLU A 251 5.93 -36.14 0.42
CA GLU A 251 6.27 -36.78 1.70
C GLU A 251 5.06 -36.91 2.62
N GLY A 252 3.87 -36.45 2.20
CA GLY A 252 2.64 -36.49 2.97
C GLY A 252 2.50 -35.36 3.98
N THR A 253 3.34 -34.32 3.91
CA THR A 253 3.24 -33.13 4.76
C THR A 253 2.10 -32.23 4.30
N VAL A 254 1.19 -31.90 5.22
CA VAL A 254 0.03 -31.07 4.93
C VAL A 254 0.33 -29.59 5.19
N PHE A 255 0.16 -28.78 4.18
CA PHE A 255 0.28 -27.32 4.26
C PHE A 255 -1.10 -26.67 4.21
N HIS A 256 -1.34 -25.75 5.11
CA HIS A 256 -2.58 -24.97 5.17
C HIS A 256 -2.36 -23.57 4.62
N TRP A 257 -3.30 -23.11 3.79
CA TRP A 257 -3.23 -21.84 3.10
C TRP A 257 -4.47 -20.99 3.36
N LEU A 258 -4.24 -19.70 3.56
CA LEU A 258 -5.25 -18.65 3.61
C LEU A 258 -5.27 -17.91 2.28
N ARG A 259 -6.36 -18.02 1.54
CA ARG A 259 -6.57 -17.31 0.28
C ARG A 259 -7.27 -15.99 0.49
N SER A 260 -6.68 -14.90 -0.02
CA SER A 260 -7.31 -13.58 0.00
C SER A 260 -6.82 -12.72 -1.18
N THR A 261 -7.30 -11.47 -1.25
CA THR A 261 -6.97 -10.55 -2.33
C THR A 261 -6.07 -9.43 -1.82
N SER A 262 -4.91 -9.27 -2.46
CA SER A 262 -3.98 -8.16 -2.20
C SER A 262 -4.17 -7.06 -3.27
N GLU A 263 -4.80 -5.94 -2.86
CA GLU A 263 -5.06 -4.81 -3.77
C GLU A 263 -3.83 -3.89 -3.94
N LYS A 264 -2.90 -3.92 -2.99
CA LYS A 264 -1.78 -2.97 -2.91
C LYS A 264 -0.58 -3.35 -3.77
N THR A 265 -0.30 -4.64 -3.88
CA THR A 265 0.86 -5.17 -4.62
C THR A 265 0.49 -5.64 -6.02
N ASP A 266 -0.79 -5.50 -6.40
CA ASP A 266 -1.28 -5.90 -7.72
C ASP A 266 -1.19 -7.40 -8.03
N THR A 267 -0.87 -8.19 -7.01
CA THR A 267 -0.79 -9.65 -7.11
C THR A 267 -2.16 -10.31 -7.23
N GLY A 268 -3.25 -9.54 -7.01
CA GLY A 268 -4.60 -10.07 -7.07
C GLY A 268 -4.88 -11.07 -5.94
N VAL A 269 -5.28 -12.27 -6.30
CA VAL A 269 -5.46 -13.39 -5.36
C VAL A 269 -4.09 -13.92 -4.97
N HIS A 270 -3.86 -14.10 -3.68
CA HIS A 270 -2.62 -14.62 -3.12
C HIS A 270 -2.94 -15.57 -1.96
N ASP A 271 -2.06 -16.55 -1.77
CA ASP A 271 -2.15 -17.54 -0.71
C ASP A 271 -1.04 -17.31 0.32
N TRP A 272 -1.41 -17.31 1.60
CA TRP A 272 -0.48 -17.22 2.72
C TRP A 272 -0.47 -18.54 3.47
N MET A 273 0.71 -19.09 3.72
CA MET A 273 0.85 -20.25 4.58
C MET A 273 0.44 -19.89 6.01
N ILE A 274 -0.36 -20.73 6.64
CA ILE A 274 -0.89 -20.53 7.98
C ILE A 274 -0.82 -21.82 8.81
N PRO A 275 -0.63 -21.72 10.13
CA PRO A 275 -0.68 -22.89 11.02
C PRO A 275 -2.12 -23.33 11.26
N GLU A 276 -2.26 -24.56 11.82
CA GLU A 276 -3.56 -25.18 12.09
C GLU A 276 -4.46 -24.31 13.00
N ILE A 277 -3.89 -23.59 13.96
CA ILE A 277 -4.67 -22.67 14.80
C ILE A 277 -5.39 -21.59 13.98
N ALA A 278 -4.77 -21.10 12.91
CA ALA A 278 -5.38 -20.13 12.02
C ALA A 278 -6.54 -20.76 11.22
N VAL A 279 -6.45 -22.06 10.88
CA VAL A 279 -7.57 -22.81 10.27
C VAL A 279 -8.76 -22.89 11.21
N HIS A 280 -8.50 -23.20 12.49
CA HIS A 280 -9.55 -23.21 13.52
C HIS A 280 -10.22 -21.81 13.64
N VAL A 281 -9.43 -20.75 13.66
CA VAL A 281 -9.94 -19.37 13.70
C VAL A 281 -10.78 -19.04 12.47
N LEU A 282 -10.39 -19.48 11.28
CA LEU A 282 -11.19 -19.25 10.06
C LEU A 282 -12.56 -19.90 10.15
N ARG A 283 -12.65 -21.17 10.58
CA ARG A 283 -13.91 -21.88 10.77
C ARG A 283 -14.81 -21.20 11.82
N LEU A 284 -14.20 -20.80 12.93
CA LEU A 284 -14.90 -20.06 13.98
C LEU A 284 -15.48 -18.73 13.46
N MET A 285 -14.70 -18.02 12.64
CA MET A 285 -15.12 -16.74 12.04
C MET A 285 -16.15 -16.92 10.93
N GLU A 286 -16.17 -18.02 10.21
CA GLU A 286 -17.24 -18.37 9.29
C GLU A 286 -18.59 -18.43 10.03
N ARG A 287 -18.67 -19.20 11.11
CA ARG A 287 -19.85 -19.27 11.96
C ARG A 287 -20.19 -17.91 12.61
N TRP A 288 -19.15 -17.18 13.05
CA TRP A 288 -19.36 -15.84 13.62
C TRP A 288 -20.00 -14.88 12.63
N ALA A 289 -19.63 -14.96 11.34
CA ALA A 289 -20.04 -14.03 10.29
C ALA A 289 -21.45 -14.31 9.73
N GLU A 290 -21.95 -15.54 9.81
CA GLU A 290 -23.24 -15.96 9.22
C GLU A 290 -24.41 -14.98 9.47
N PRO A 291 -24.74 -14.56 10.70
CA PRO A 291 -25.85 -13.64 10.92
C PRO A 291 -25.64 -12.28 10.26
N TYR A 292 -24.40 -11.81 10.20
CA TYR A 292 -24.05 -10.53 9.57
C TYR A 292 -24.08 -10.63 8.04
N GLN A 293 -23.69 -11.76 7.47
CA GLN A 293 -23.81 -12.03 6.04
C GLN A 293 -25.28 -12.08 5.64
N ALA A 294 -26.14 -12.75 6.42
CA ALA A 294 -27.60 -12.75 6.22
C ALA A 294 -28.21 -11.34 6.26
N MET A 295 -27.72 -10.45 7.13
CA MET A 295 -28.14 -9.04 7.14
C MET A 295 -27.73 -8.30 5.86
N ILE A 296 -26.57 -8.61 5.28
CA ILE A 296 -26.13 -8.04 3.99
C ILE A 296 -27.02 -8.55 2.86
N ASP A 297 -27.36 -9.84 2.86
CA ASP A 297 -28.24 -10.44 1.87
C ASP A 297 -29.65 -9.81 1.90
N ALA A 298 -30.18 -9.60 3.08
CA ALA A 298 -31.47 -8.90 3.26
C ALA A 298 -31.38 -7.44 2.75
N GLU A 299 -30.30 -6.72 3.04
CA GLU A 299 -30.08 -5.36 2.52
C GLU A 299 -30.04 -5.37 0.98
N ILE A 300 -29.33 -6.32 0.37
CA ILE A 300 -29.23 -6.43 -1.09
C ILE A 300 -30.60 -6.70 -1.70
N ALA A 301 -31.37 -7.62 -1.11
CA ALA A 301 -32.72 -7.96 -1.58
C ALA A 301 -33.66 -6.75 -1.50
N GLU A 302 -33.69 -6.06 -0.36
CA GLU A 302 -34.51 -4.86 -0.16
C GLU A 302 -34.15 -3.76 -1.18
N ARG A 303 -32.85 -3.47 -1.37
CA ARG A 303 -32.41 -2.47 -2.33
C ARG A 303 -32.75 -2.82 -3.75
N ARG A 304 -32.65 -4.09 -4.15
CA ARG A 304 -33.04 -4.55 -5.48
C ARG A 304 -34.52 -4.36 -5.75
N MET A 305 -35.38 -4.57 -4.77
CA MET A 305 -36.81 -4.33 -4.87
C MET A 305 -37.14 -2.84 -5.06
N LEU A 306 -36.40 -1.96 -4.36
CA LEU A 306 -36.62 -0.51 -4.45
C LEU A 306 -36.01 0.10 -5.72
N ASN A 307 -34.79 -0.28 -6.06
CA ASN A 307 -34.05 0.20 -7.24
C ASN A 307 -32.94 -0.79 -7.62
N SER A 308 -33.13 -1.54 -8.68
CA SER A 308 -32.15 -2.53 -9.17
C SER A 308 -30.80 -1.93 -9.58
N SER A 309 -30.74 -0.64 -9.86
CA SER A 309 -29.52 0.09 -10.23
C SER A 309 -28.89 0.86 -9.07
N ASP A 310 -29.31 0.64 -7.81
CA ASP A 310 -28.69 1.30 -6.65
C ASP A 310 -27.22 0.91 -6.53
N PRO A 311 -26.26 1.88 -6.61
CA PRO A 311 -24.84 1.59 -6.47
C PRO A 311 -24.43 1.01 -5.11
N GLN A 312 -25.31 1.10 -4.10
CA GLN A 312 -25.07 0.47 -2.80
C GLN A 312 -25.17 -1.06 -2.87
N ILE A 313 -25.89 -1.62 -3.85
CA ILE A 313 -25.98 -3.07 -4.08
C ILE A 313 -24.56 -3.62 -4.37
N ALA A 314 -23.85 -3.04 -5.34
CA ALA A 314 -22.50 -3.44 -5.67
C ALA A 314 -21.51 -3.25 -4.50
N THR A 315 -21.77 -2.23 -3.66
CA THR A 315 -20.97 -2.00 -2.45
C THR A 315 -21.24 -3.08 -1.40
N ALA A 316 -22.48 -3.49 -1.20
CA ALA A 316 -22.88 -4.55 -0.27
C ALA A 316 -22.32 -5.92 -0.72
N GLN A 317 -22.44 -6.24 -2.00
CA GLN A 317 -21.95 -7.50 -2.59
C GLN A 317 -20.45 -7.73 -2.35
N LYS A 318 -19.61 -6.68 -2.29
CA LYS A 318 -18.19 -6.81 -1.95
C LYS A 318 -17.95 -7.41 -0.57
N HIS A 319 -18.89 -7.21 0.36
CA HIS A 319 -18.76 -7.64 1.75
C HIS A 319 -19.63 -8.87 2.09
N GLN A 320 -20.39 -9.38 1.14
CA GLN A 320 -21.42 -10.40 1.32
C GLN A 320 -20.88 -11.69 1.96
N GLN A 321 -19.69 -12.13 1.60
CA GLN A 321 -19.05 -13.32 2.13
C GLN A 321 -17.88 -13.02 3.07
N ALA A 322 -17.66 -11.76 3.46
CA ALA A 322 -16.54 -11.38 4.31
C ALA A 322 -16.70 -11.93 5.73
N LEU A 323 -15.59 -12.31 6.36
CA LEU A 323 -15.56 -12.85 7.72
C LEU A 323 -15.51 -11.75 8.79
N PHE A 324 -14.73 -10.68 8.54
CA PHE A 324 -14.49 -9.63 9.53
C PHE A 324 -15.44 -8.45 9.38
N LEU A 325 -16.70 -8.68 9.76
CA LEU A 325 -17.78 -7.72 9.63
C LEU A 325 -17.98 -6.86 10.89
N GLY A 326 -18.64 -5.74 10.71
CA GLY A 326 -19.06 -4.85 11.79
C GLY A 326 -20.30 -4.07 11.42
N VAL A 327 -21.09 -3.71 12.43
CA VAL A 327 -22.35 -2.95 12.30
C VAL A 327 -22.06 -1.46 12.50
N ALA A 328 -22.46 -0.63 11.56
CA ALA A 328 -22.38 0.82 11.65
C ALA A 328 -23.74 1.40 12.13
N ALA A 329 -23.91 1.55 13.44
CA ALA A 329 -25.14 2.06 14.04
C ALA A 329 -25.58 3.42 13.47
N THR A 330 -24.60 4.31 13.20
CA THR A 330 -24.86 5.64 12.61
C THR A 330 -25.34 5.59 11.15
N LYS A 331 -25.29 4.41 10.51
CA LYS A 331 -25.69 4.15 9.12
C LYS A 331 -26.84 3.13 9.04
N ARG A 332 -27.85 3.25 9.89
CA ARG A 332 -29.00 2.33 9.94
C ARG A 332 -28.58 0.87 10.08
N ASN A 333 -27.63 0.60 10.97
CA ASN A 333 -27.09 -0.74 11.22
C ASN A 333 -26.51 -1.44 9.99
N GLN A 334 -25.98 -0.67 9.03
CA GLN A 334 -25.35 -1.23 7.85
C GLN A 334 -24.16 -2.11 8.22
N VAL A 335 -24.11 -3.31 7.68
CA VAL A 335 -23.04 -4.28 7.92
C VAL A 335 -21.99 -4.20 6.81
N ARG A 336 -20.75 -4.01 7.17
CA ARG A 336 -19.59 -3.97 6.25
C ARG A 336 -18.33 -4.43 6.97
N THR A 337 -17.26 -4.73 6.22
CA THR A 337 -15.91 -4.95 6.80
C THR A 337 -15.43 -3.70 7.53
N LEU A 338 -14.70 -3.89 8.61
CA LEU A 338 -14.17 -2.78 9.40
C LEU A 338 -13.07 -2.03 8.63
N SER A 339 -13.08 -0.71 8.73
CA SER A 339 -11.99 0.12 8.23
C SER A 339 -10.73 -0.05 9.09
N GLY A 340 -9.54 0.28 8.53
CA GLY A 340 -8.28 0.23 9.30
C GLY A 340 -8.31 1.09 10.57
N SER A 341 -9.03 2.23 10.57
CA SER A 341 -9.21 3.04 11.78
C SER A 341 -10.11 2.36 12.82
N ALA A 342 -11.15 1.66 12.39
CA ALA A 342 -12.01 0.89 13.29
C ALA A 342 -11.24 -0.30 13.89
N TRP A 343 -10.45 -1.01 13.09
CA TRP A 343 -9.56 -2.05 13.59
C TRP A 343 -8.59 -1.54 14.64
N ASN A 344 -7.91 -0.43 14.39
CA ASN A 344 -7.00 0.16 15.37
C ASN A 344 -7.71 0.57 16.68
N MET A 345 -9.00 0.93 16.63
CA MET A 345 -9.80 1.16 17.85
C MET A 345 -10.08 -0.14 18.60
N CYS A 346 -10.52 -1.20 17.89
CA CYS A 346 -10.75 -2.52 18.48
C CYS A 346 -9.49 -3.09 19.12
N LEU A 347 -8.35 -3.03 18.41
CA LEU A 347 -7.06 -3.53 18.90
C LEU A 347 -6.60 -2.79 20.17
N LYS A 348 -6.75 -1.47 20.22
CA LYS A 348 -6.44 -0.67 21.42
C LYS A 348 -7.34 -1.01 22.60
N ALA A 349 -8.64 -1.19 22.34
CA ALA A 349 -9.58 -1.57 23.38
C ALA A 349 -9.25 -2.98 23.94
N PHE A 350 -8.94 -3.93 23.06
CA PHE A 350 -8.56 -5.28 23.46
C PHE A 350 -7.23 -5.30 24.24
N ALA A 351 -6.20 -4.56 23.80
CA ALA A 351 -4.95 -4.44 24.54
C ALA A 351 -5.18 -3.87 25.95
N LYS A 352 -6.02 -2.84 26.05
CA LYS A 352 -6.38 -2.24 27.34
C LYS A 352 -7.12 -3.24 28.25
N SER A 353 -8.02 -4.07 27.73
CA SER A 353 -8.70 -5.12 28.51
C SER A 353 -7.76 -6.21 28.99
N CYS A 354 -6.62 -6.42 28.30
CA CYS A 354 -5.54 -7.29 28.72
C CYS A 354 -4.56 -6.64 29.72
N GLY A 355 -4.82 -5.38 30.16
CA GLY A 355 -3.91 -4.64 31.05
C GLY A 355 -2.68 -4.04 30.36
N LEU A 356 -2.62 -4.06 29.04
CA LEU A 356 -1.48 -3.56 28.26
C LEU A 356 -1.61 -2.06 27.97
N ILE A 357 -0.52 -1.31 28.13
CA ILE A 357 -0.45 0.14 27.85
C ILE A 357 -0.07 0.39 26.38
N TRP A 358 0.40 -0.62 25.67
CA TRP A 358 0.91 -0.50 24.30
C TRP A 358 -0.17 -0.05 23.30
N ILE A 359 0.18 0.94 22.44
CA ILE A 359 -0.74 1.45 21.41
C ILE A 359 -0.66 0.58 20.17
N LEU A 360 -1.52 -0.43 20.10
CA LEU A 360 -1.59 -1.34 18.96
C LEU A 360 -2.10 -0.67 17.67
N ALA A 361 -1.52 -1.10 16.56
CA ALA A 361 -1.99 -0.83 15.21
C ALA A 361 -1.82 -2.08 14.33
N SER A 362 -2.71 -2.26 13.37
CA SER A 362 -2.77 -3.47 12.53
C SER A 362 -1.46 -3.79 11.77
N HIS A 363 -0.70 -2.78 11.36
CA HIS A 363 0.58 -2.98 10.66
C HIS A 363 1.71 -3.51 11.54
N GLN A 364 1.58 -3.41 12.86
CA GLN A 364 2.60 -3.91 13.79
C GLN A 364 2.68 -5.43 13.80
N PHE A 365 1.56 -6.14 13.60
CA PHE A 365 1.54 -7.60 13.52
C PHE A 365 2.36 -8.12 12.35
N ARG A 366 2.23 -7.49 11.16
CA ARG A 366 3.03 -7.86 10.00
C ARG A 366 4.53 -7.66 10.26
N ARG A 367 4.90 -6.55 10.92
CA ARG A 367 6.29 -6.32 11.30
C ARG A 367 6.77 -7.35 12.31
N LYS A 368 5.94 -7.69 13.32
CA LYS A 368 6.30 -8.69 14.32
C LYS A 368 6.43 -10.10 13.72
N PHE A 369 5.54 -10.47 12.82
CA PHE A 369 5.63 -11.72 12.06
C PHE A 369 6.93 -11.78 11.24
N ALA A 370 7.25 -10.71 10.50
CA ALA A 370 8.48 -10.65 9.72
C ALA A 370 9.74 -10.76 10.59
N ASN A 371 9.74 -10.05 11.72
CA ASN A 371 10.84 -10.11 12.69
C ASN A 371 11.01 -11.53 13.24
N TYR A 372 9.95 -12.19 13.69
CA TYR A 372 10.04 -13.57 14.15
C TYR A 372 10.45 -14.56 13.07
N ALA A 373 9.91 -14.43 11.86
CA ALA A 373 10.24 -15.30 10.75
C ALA A 373 11.71 -15.15 10.34
N ALA A 374 12.23 -13.93 10.32
CA ALA A 374 13.62 -13.65 9.98
C ALA A 374 14.62 -14.14 11.04
N HIS A 375 14.24 -14.12 12.33
CA HIS A 375 15.09 -14.58 13.43
C HIS A 375 14.87 -16.07 13.80
N SER A 376 13.97 -16.75 13.10
CA SER A 376 13.77 -18.18 13.34
C SER A 376 14.96 -18.97 12.76
N GLN A 377 15.29 -20.09 13.39
CA GLN A 377 16.37 -20.99 12.95
C GLN A 377 16.21 -21.48 11.49
N PHE A 378 15.01 -21.41 10.94
CA PHE A 378 14.68 -21.79 9.57
C PHE A 378 14.23 -20.57 8.73
N GLY A 379 14.49 -19.35 9.22
CA GLY A 379 14.06 -18.13 8.56
C GLY A 379 14.93 -17.83 7.35
N ASP A 380 14.32 -17.82 6.15
CA ASP A 380 14.95 -17.35 4.93
C ASP A 380 14.20 -16.11 4.43
N LEU A 381 14.91 -15.00 4.28
CA LEU A 381 14.34 -13.74 3.80
C LEU A 381 13.76 -13.85 2.37
N ARG A 382 14.23 -14.79 1.56
CA ARG A 382 13.69 -15.05 0.23
C ARG A 382 12.27 -15.58 0.32
N TYR A 383 12.01 -16.56 1.20
CA TYR A 383 10.67 -17.08 1.47
C TYR A 383 9.76 -16.02 2.10
N LEU A 384 10.31 -15.21 3.00
CA LEU A 384 9.55 -14.10 3.60
C LEU A 384 9.15 -13.04 2.55
N ARG A 385 10.04 -12.75 1.59
CA ARG A 385 9.75 -11.86 0.46
C ARG A 385 8.61 -12.41 -0.40
N GLU A 386 8.65 -13.68 -0.73
CA GLU A 386 7.61 -14.37 -1.50
C GLU A 386 6.29 -14.41 -0.73
N HIS A 387 6.33 -14.84 0.53
CA HIS A 387 5.17 -14.88 1.43
C HIS A 387 4.46 -13.53 1.53
N PHE A 388 5.20 -12.44 1.55
CA PHE A 388 4.65 -11.09 1.59
C PHE A 388 4.33 -10.50 0.22
N ALA A 389 4.63 -11.19 -0.87
CA ALA A 389 4.58 -10.64 -2.22
C ALA A 389 5.30 -9.28 -2.31
N HIS A 390 6.49 -9.17 -1.75
CA HIS A 390 7.32 -7.98 -1.81
C HIS A 390 8.09 -7.93 -3.14
N TRP A 391 8.29 -6.72 -3.66
CA TRP A 391 8.97 -6.50 -4.93
C TRP A 391 10.48 -6.57 -4.80
N SER A 392 11.01 -6.27 -3.59
CA SER A 392 12.44 -6.25 -3.34
C SER A 392 12.77 -6.79 -1.96
N MET A 393 14.00 -7.26 -1.80
CA MET A 393 14.56 -7.70 -0.53
C MET A 393 14.61 -6.58 0.50
N ASP A 394 14.94 -5.34 0.08
CA ASP A 394 14.97 -4.16 0.97
C ASP A 394 13.64 -3.92 1.68
N MET A 395 12.51 -4.15 0.97
CA MET A 395 11.19 -4.05 1.60
C MET A 395 10.98 -5.11 2.67
N THR A 396 11.46 -6.32 2.43
CA THR A 396 11.36 -7.44 3.39
C THR A 396 12.24 -7.17 4.59
N LEU A 397 13.48 -6.77 4.36
CA LEU A 397 14.45 -6.40 5.39
C LEU A 397 13.91 -5.28 6.29
N GLY A 398 13.33 -4.22 5.72
CA GLY A 398 12.73 -3.13 6.50
C GLY A 398 11.57 -3.54 7.42
N TYR A 399 10.96 -4.70 7.21
CA TYR A 399 9.99 -5.29 8.14
C TYR A 399 10.63 -6.20 9.19
N ALA A 400 11.71 -6.89 8.84
CA ALA A 400 12.40 -7.84 9.71
C ALA A 400 13.25 -7.15 10.79
N MET A 401 13.89 -6.01 10.47
CA MET A 401 14.77 -5.27 11.37
C MET A 401 14.05 -4.69 12.58
N ASP A 402 14.68 -4.71 13.73
CA ASP A 402 14.27 -4.05 14.98
C ASP A 402 15.29 -2.97 15.41
N GLN A 403 15.06 -2.35 16.59
CA GLN A 403 15.96 -1.31 17.13
C GLN A 403 17.24 -1.91 17.71
N ASP A 404 17.19 -3.17 18.09
CA ASP A 404 18.29 -3.91 18.73
C ASP A 404 19.01 -4.84 17.74
N TRP A 405 18.67 -4.75 16.44
CA TRP A 405 19.26 -5.56 15.37
C TRP A 405 20.79 -5.63 15.44
N GLY A 406 21.44 -4.54 15.85
CA GLY A 406 22.89 -4.49 16.02
C GLY A 406 23.43 -5.14 17.29
N GLN A 407 22.58 -5.47 18.29
CA GLN A 407 23.00 -6.08 19.56
C GLN A 407 22.84 -7.61 19.58
N HIS A 408 21.90 -8.12 18.79
CA HIS A 408 21.58 -9.54 18.65
C HIS A 408 21.73 -10.01 17.21
N LEU A 409 22.64 -9.38 16.47
CA LEU A 409 22.92 -9.75 15.09
C LEU A 409 23.28 -11.23 15.07
N ASP A 410 22.44 -12.02 14.43
CA ASP A 410 22.90 -13.23 13.80
C ASP A 410 23.85 -12.77 12.69
N ILE A 411 25.13 -12.77 13.03
CA ILE A 411 26.21 -12.28 12.14
C ILE A 411 26.17 -13.06 10.84
N GLU A 412 25.84 -14.36 10.89
CA GLU A 412 25.73 -15.22 9.71
C GLU A 412 24.59 -14.73 8.81
N LEU A 413 23.40 -14.43 9.39
CA LEU A 413 22.27 -13.92 8.60
C LEU A 413 22.55 -12.54 8.00
N TYR A 414 23.25 -11.66 8.73
CA TYR A 414 23.65 -10.35 8.19
C TYR A 414 24.68 -10.50 7.06
N GLU A 415 25.66 -11.38 7.24
CA GLU A 415 26.66 -11.69 6.21
C GLU A 415 26.01 -12.31 4.98
N ASP A 416 25.05 -13.23 5.16
CA ASP A 416 24.26 -13.83 4.08
C ASP A 416 23.47 -12.77 3.31
N ILE A 417 22.81 -11.83 4.01
CA ILE A 417 22.05 -10.74 3.39
C ILE A 417 22.99 -9.80 2.62
N GLN A 418 24.11 -9.42 3.22
CA GLN A 418 25.09 -8.56 2.56
C GLN A 418 25.68 -9.26 1.35
N SER A 419 26.04 -10.53 1.47
CA SER A 419 26.52 -11.36 0.37
C SER A 419 25.49 -11.44 -0.77
N GLU A 420 24.21 -11.70 -0.47
CA GLU A 420 23.15 -11.74 -1.49
C GLU A 420 22.94 -10.38 -2.17
N LEU A 421 23.03 -9.27 -1.43
CA LEU A 421 22.94 -7.91 -2.00
C LEU A 421 24.15 -7.60 -2.88
N GLU A 422 25.35 -8.04 -2.50
CA GLU A 422 26.57 -7.89 -3.29
C GLU A 422 26.52 -8.78 -4.54
N ASP A 423 25.99 -10.00 -4.42
CA ASP A 423 25.77 -10.90 -5.56
C ASP A 423 24.77 -10.30 -6.55
N ILE A 424 23.65 -9.75 -6.07
CA ILE A 424 22.66 -9.07 -6.93
C ILE A 424 23.29 -7.85 -7.62
N LYS A 425 24.08 -7.03 -6.90
CA LYS A 425 24.79 -5.90 -7.50
C LYS A 425 25.78 -6.37 -8.56
N SER A 426 26.54 -7.42 -8.26
CA SER A 426 27.51 -8.01 -9.16
C SER A 426 26.86 -8.59 -10.40
N GLU A 427 25.72 -9.29 -10.25
CA GLU A 427 24.93 -9.79 -11.37
C GLU A 427 24.42 -8.64 -12.27
N VAL A 428 23.87 -7.58 -11.65
CA VAL A 428 23.40 -6.39 -12.38
C VAL A 428 24.53 -5.72 -13.13
N VAL A 429 25.69 -5.50 -12.49
CA VAL A 429 26.87 -4.91 -13.15
C VAL A 429 27.42 -5.85 -14.21
N GLY A 430 27.44 -7.15 -13.98
CA GLY A 430 27.81 -8.15 -14.97
C GLY A 430 26.94 -8.05 -16.23
N THR A 431 25.63 -7.87 -16.07
CA THR A 431 24.71 -7.61 -17.20
C THR A 431 25.02 -6.30 -17.92
N TRP A 432 25.42 -5.25 -17.20
CA TRP A 432 25.81 -3.98 -17.81
C TRP A 432 27.10 -4.09 -18.65
N LEU A 433 28.04 -4.90 -18.18
CA LEU A 433 29.32 -5.13 -18.82
C LEU A 433 29.29 -6.24 -19.90
N GLY A 434 28.18 -6.95 -20.03
CA GLY A 434 27.96 -7.92 -21.10
C GLY A 434 27.73 -7.26 -22.48
N ASP A 435 27.41 -8.07 -23.50
CA ASP A 435 27.23 -7.58 -24.88
C ASP A 435 25.86 -6.94 -25.14
N THR A 436 24.94 -7.02 -24.18
CA THR A 436 23.60 -6.47 -24.34
C THR A 436 23.61 -4.94 -24.38
N PRO A 437 22.78 -4.32 -25.25
CA PRO A 437 22.70 -2.86 -25.33
C PRO A 437 22.15 -2.26 -24.04
N LEU A 438 22.68 -1.09 -23.68
CA LEU A 438 22.21 -0.27 -22.57
C LEU A 438 21.87 1.12 -23.05
N THR A 439 20.86 1.71 -22.44
CA THR A 439 20.47 3.11 -22.62
C THR A 439 20.30 3.82 -21.27
N GLY A 440 19.88 5.09 -21.27
CA GLY A 440 20.07 5.99 -20.14
C GLY A 440 21.48 6.58 -20.14
N GLY A 441 21.69 7.70 -19.47
CA GLY A 441 22.98 8.40 -19.53
C GLY A 441 24.14 7.57 -18.98
N TYR A 442 23.97 6.99 -17.79
CA TYR A 442 25.02 6.14 -17.19
C TYR A 442 25.24 4.86 -17.98
N GLY A 443 24.16 4.23 -18.50
CA GLY A 443 24.27 3.03 -19.33
C GLY A 443 25.07 3.28 -20.61
N ARG A 444 24.83 4.41 -21.29
CA ARG A 444 25.62 4.82 -22.46
C ARG A 444 27.09 5.08 -22.09
N SER A 445 27.32 5.74 -20.94
CA SER A 445 28.67 6.03 -20.45
C SER A 445 29.46 4.76 -20.17
N ILE A 446 28.88 3.74 -19.55
CA ILE A 446 29.50 2.43 -19.33
C ILE A 446 29.88 1.78 -20.68
N LYS A 447 28.97 1.76 -21.65
CA LYS A 447 29.23 1.17 -22.96
C LYS A 447 30.31 1.92 -23.75
N HIS A 448 30.35 3.23 -23.61
CA HIS A 448 31.44 4.03 -24.19
C HIS A 448 32.77 3.74 -23.49
N TRP A 449 32.78 3.70 -22.17
CA TRP A 449 33.97 3.41 -21.35
C TRP A 449 34.55 2.02 -21.65
N GLN A 450 33.73 1.00 -21.88
CA GLN A 450 34.13 -0.37 -22.24
C GLN A 450 34.83 -0.46 -23.61
N ARG A 451 34.61 0.49 -24.53
CA ARG A 451 35.25 0.48 -25.87
C ARG A 451 36.69 0.91 -25.83
N ASP A 452 37.14 1.53 -24.75
CA ASP A 452 38.54 1.94 -24.59
C ASP A 452 39.34 0.82 -23.91
N SER A 453 40.27 0.23 -24.65
CA SER A 453 41.14 -0.85 -24.19
C SER A 453 42.02 -0.43 -23.00
N ALA A 454 42.34 0.85 -22.86
CA ALA A 454 43.13 1.36 -21.74
C ALA A 454 42.35 1.25 -20.41
N ASN A 455 41.04 1.45 -20.44
CA ASN A 455 40.18 1.29 -19.28
C ASN A 455 40.07 -0.18 -18.83
N LEU A 456 40.02 -1.11 -19.78
CA LEU A 456 39.95 -2.54 -19.50
C LEU A 456 41.28 -3.08 -18.95
N ALA A 457 42.39 -2.53 -19.36
CA ALA A 457 43.74 -2.94 -18.93
C ALA A 457 44.02 -2.64 -17.44
N ILE A 458 43.22 -1.82 -16.80
CA ILE A 458 43.33 -1.51 -15.36
C ILE A 458 42.97 -2.73 -14.49
N PHE A 459 42.10 -3.61 -15.00
CA PHE A 459 41.61 -4.75 -14.25
C PHE A 459 42.31 -6.05 -14.65
N LYS A 460 42.56 -6.91 -13.67
CA LYS A 460 43.21 -8.20 -13.89
C LYS A 460 42.35 -9.18 -14.72
N ASN A 461 41.05 -9.11 -14.55
CA ASN A 461 40.08 -9.94 -15.26
C ASN A 461 38.67 -9.31 -15.17
N HIS A 462 37.73 -9.90 -15.91
CA HIS A 462 36.33 -9.44 -15.93
C HIS A 462 35.68 -9.47 -14.54
N ALA A 463 35.91 -10.50 -13.74
CA ALA A 463 35.31 -10.61 -12.40
C ALA A 463 35.76 -9.48 -11.47
N SER A 464 37.09 -9.15 -11.47
CA SER A 464 37.58 -8.03 -10.67
C SER A 464 37.06 -6.67 -11.13
N MET A 465 36.76 -6.51 -12.40
CA MET A 465 36.13 -5.32 -12.96
C MET A 465 34.66 -5.20 -12.47
N VAL A 466 33.89 -6.30 -12.55
CA VAL A 466 32.49 -6.34 -12.05
C VAL A 466 32.44 -5.98 -10.58
N THR A 467 33.25 -6.63 -9.75
CA THR A 467 33.29 -6.38 -8.29
C THR A 467 33.63 -4.91 -7.98
N SER A 468 34.69 -4.38 -8.60
CA SER A 468 35.12 -2.99 -8.37
C SER A 468 34.05 -1.96 -8.75
N ILE A 469 33.31 -2.18 -9.84
CA ILE A 469 32.22 -1.28 -10.26
C ILE A 469 31.00 -1.46 -9.33
N ALA A 470 30.67 -2.68 -8.92
CA ALA A 470 29.56 -2.96 -8.01
C ALA A 470 29.76 -2.31 -6.63
N GLU A 471 30.98 -2.39 -6.09
CA GLU A 471 31.35 -1.76 -4.82
C GLU A 471 31.36 -0.23 -4.88
N SER A 472 31.83 0.34 -5.98
CA SER A 472 32.01 1.79 -6.14
C SER A 472 30.74 2.53 -6.61
N THR A 473 29.71 1.81 -7.05
CA THR A 473 28.51 2.41 -7.65
C THR A 473 27.29 2.21 -6.76
N ALA A 474 26.58 3.30 -6.44
CA ALA A 474 25.26 3.21 -5.85
C ALA A 474 24.28 2.66 -6.90
N ILE A 475 23.63 1.54 -6.61
CA ILE A 475 22.70 0.88 -7.53
C ILE A 475 21.34 0.72 -6.84
N ARG A 476 20.31 1.34 -7.42
CA ARG A 476 18.94 1.28 -6.91
C ARG A 476 17.96 1.04 -8.04
N SER A 477 17.02 0.13 -7.86
CA SER A 477 15.91 -0.04 -8.79
C SER A 477 14.78 0.94 -8.50
N ASN A 478 14.27 1.60 -9.53
CA ASN A 478 13.03 2.38 -9.47
C ASN A 478 11.88 1.69 -10.24
N GLY A 479 12.08 0.45 -10.66
CA GLY A 479 11.11 -0.39 -11.36
C GLY A 479 11.07 -0.17 -12.87
N HIS A 480 11.76 0.82 -13.43
CA HIS A 480 11.85 1.10 -14.87
C HIS A 480 13.26 1.49 -15.34
N ALA A 481 14.17 1.60 -14.41
CA ALA A 481 15.60 1.76 -14.64
C ALA A 481 16.37 1.39 -13.38
N TRP A 482 17.64 1.09 -13.52
CA TRP A 482 18.61 1.18 -12.43
C TRP A 482 19.08 2.63 -12.32
N CYS A 483 19.15 3.15 -11.09
CA CYS A 483 19.56 4.52 -10.81
C CYS A 483 20.87 4.51 -10.02
N THR A 484 21.87 5.23 -10.52
CA THR A 484 23.18 5.38 -9.88
C THR A 484 23.35 6.72 -9.16
N ALA A 485 22.29 7.53 -9.07
CA ALA A 485 22.32 8.80 -8.35
C ALA A 485 22.47 8.60 -6.84
N ALA A 486 23.12 9.53 -6.17
CA ALA A 486 23.06 9.64 -4.71
C ALA A 486 21.62 9.85 -4.24
N ASP A 487 21.33 9.50 -2.96
CA ASP A 487 19.96 9.42 -2.42
C ASP A 487 19.16 10.73 -2.51
N ASP A 488 19.83 11.87 -2.50
CA ASP A 488 19.25 13.20 -2.54
C ASP A 488 19.04 13.77 -3.95
N ARG A 489 19.50 13.09 -5.00
CA ARG A 489 19.56 13.62 -6.37
C ARG A 489 18.67 12.94 -7.40
N CYS A 490 17.76 12.07 -6.99
CA CYS A 490 16.83 11.45 -7.91
C CYS A 490 15.70 12.41 -8.29
N VAL A 491 15.57 12.71 -9.57
CA VAL A 491 14.57 13.62 -10.14
C VAL A 491 13.53 12.83 -10.93
N GLY A 492 12.23 13.06 -10.66
CA GLY A 492 11.13 12.59 -11.51
C GLY A 492 10.81 11.09 -11.49
N ASN A 493 11.32 10.35 -10.53
CA ASN A 493 11.19 8.89 -10.44
C ASN A 493 9.75 8.40 -10.17
N THR A 494 8.88 9.25 -9.65
CA THR A 494 7.53 8.84 -9.24
C THR A 494 6.44 9.29 -10.23
N MET A 495 6.66 10.41 -10.91
CA MET A 495 5.65 11.08 -11.72
C MET A 495 5.89 10.98 -13.22
N GLU A 496 7.14 11.00 -13.64
CA GLU A 496 7.55 10.94 -15.03
C GLU A 496 8.51 9.76 -15.26
N ARG A 497 7.97 8.55 -15.37
CA ARG A 497 8.78 7.34 -15.57
C ARG A 497 9.66 7.41 -16.82
N THR A 498 9.20 8.11 -17.85
CA THR A 498 9.94 8.29 -19.11
C THR A 498 11.20 9.14 -18.95
N ARG A 499 11.30 9.96 -17.89
CA ARG A 499 12.49 10.81 -17.64
C ARG A 499 13.78 10.02 -17.43
N CYS A 500 13.70 8.77 -17.00
CA CYS A 500 14.89 7.93 -16.88
C CYS A 500 15.57 7.71 -18.23
N GLY A 501 14.85 7.76 -19.35
CA GLY A 501 15.41 7.69 -20.69
C GLY A 501 16.47 8.78 -20.97
N ASP A 502 16.22 9.99 -20.46
CA ASP A 502 17.10 11.16 -20.62
C ASP A 502 18.02 11.41 -19.40
N CYS A 503 17.91 10.61 -18.33
CA CYS A 503 18.61 10.86 -17.09
C CYS A 503 20.07 10.36 -17.15
N ASN A 504 21.03 11.20 -16.72
CA ASN A 504 22.44 10.86 -16.69
C ASN A 504 22.80 9.73 -15.70
N ASN A 505 21.95 9.49 -14.70
CA ASN A 505 22.17 8.47 -13.68
C ASN A 505 21.38 7.17 -13.96
N ALA A 506 20.73 7.06 -15.10
CA ALA A 506 19.92 5.89 -15.42
C ALA A 506 20.70 4.86 -16.22
N VAL A 507 20.49 3.57 -15.90
CA VAL A 507 20.87 2.42 -16.71
C VAL A 507 19.58 1.65 -17.03
N ILE A 508 19.28 1.54 -18.30
CA ILE A 508 18.12 0.84 -18.82
C ILE A 508 18.62 -0.26 -19.76
N GLY A 509 18.27 -1.48 -19.49
CA GLY A 509 18.69 -2.65 -20.28
C GLY A 509 17.52 -3.58 -20.59
N GLY A 510 17.83 -4.77 -21.08
CA GLY A 510 16.85 -5.77 -21.54
C GLY A 510 15.72 -6.08 -20.55
N ALA A 511 16.03 -6.11 -19.25
CA ALA A 511 15.03 -6.34 -18.19
C ALA A 511 13.92 -5.28 -18.15
N HIS A 512 14.15 -4.09 -18.69
CA HIS A 512 13.19 -2.98 -18.68
C HIS A 512 12.36 -2.87 -19.97
N VAL A 513 12.72 -3.62 -21.03
CA VAL A 513 12.08 -3.54 -22.36
C VAL A 513 10.56 -3.69 -22.26
N GLY A 514 10.07 -4.74 -21.58
CA GLY A 514 8.63 -4.96 -21.43
C GLY A 514 7.90 -3.85 -20.69
N ILE A 515 8.60 -3.09 -19.84
CA ILE A 515 8.03 -1.93 -19.15
C ILE A 515 7.88 -0.76 -20.10
N TYR A 516 8.92 -0.47 -20.89
CA TYR A 516 8.89 0.61 -21.88
C TYR A 516 7.92 0.31 -23.04
N GLN A 517 7.78 -0.95 -23.47
CA GLN A 517 6.76 -1.36 -24.44
C GLN A 517 5.34 -1.08 -23.93
N ARG A 518 5.04 -1.44 -22.68
CA ARG A 518 3.74 -1.12 -22.06
C ARG A 518 3.53 0.37 -21.90
N LEU A 519 4.56 1.14 -21.51
CA LEU A 519 4.47 2.59 -21.44
C LEU A 519 4.18 3.21 -22.81
N TYR A 520 4.88 2.75 -23.85
CA TYR A 520 4.69 3.19 -25.22
C TYR A 520 3.26 2.92 -25.70
N GLY A 521 2.78 1.68 -25.53
CA GLY A 521 1.41 1.31 -25.91
C GLY A 521 0.34 2.13 -25.16
N ASN A 522 0.53 2.37 -23.87
CA ASN A 522 -0.38 3.19 -23.08
C ASN A 522 -0.38 4.67 -23.52
N LEU A 523 0.78 5.22 -23.86
CA LEU A 523 0.92 6.58 -24.37
C LEU A 523 0.29 6.71 -25.76
N LYS A 524 0.50 5.70 -26.63
CA LYS A 524 -0.13 5.65 -27.96
C LYS A 524 -1.66 5.65 -27.84
N GLY A 525 -2.22 4.80 -26.99
CA GLY A 525 -3.67 4.80 -26.72
C GLY A 525 -4.20 6.11 -26.11
N LEU A 526 -3.34 6.92 -25.46
CA LEU A 526 -3.74 8.26 -24.99
C LEU A 526 -3.88 9.26 -26.13
N LEU A 527 -3.14 9.12 -27.23
CA LEU A 527 -3.28 10.00 -28.41
C LEU A 527 -4.64 9.86 -29.09
N ASP A 528 -5.27 8.68 -28.97
CA ASP A 528 -6.60 8.42 -29.53
C ASP A 528 -7.74 9.01 -28.68
N CYS A 529 -7.40 9.61 -27.54
CA CYS A 529 -8.40 10.22 -26.66
C CYS A 529 -8.67 11.68 -27.09
N ASN A 530 -9.95 12.01 -27.34
CA ASN A 530 -10.36 13.34 -27.75
C ASN A 530 -10.34 14.39 -26.62
N ASP A 531 -10.20 13.97 -25.38
CA ASP A 531 -10.33 14.78 -24.17
C ASP A 531 -8.99 15.17 -23.53
N ILE A 532 -7.86 15.02 -24.25
CA ILE A 532 -6.53 15.33 -23.69
C ILE A 532 -6.07 16.78 -23.93
N GLY A 533 -6.70 17.50 -24.83
CA GLY A 533 -6.31 18.86 -25.21
C GLY A 533 -4.92 18.95 -25.87
N ASP A 534 -4.56 20.15 -26.37
CA ASP A 534 -3.29 20.34 -27.11
C ASP A 534 -2.06 20.15 -26.20
N GLY A 535 -2.06 20.70 -24.99
CA GLY A 535 -0.97 20.55 -24.03
C GLY A 535 -0.74 19.09 -23.62
N GLY A 536 -1.83 18.34 -23.42
CA GLY A 536 -1.78 16.92 -23.15
C GLY A 536 -1.20 16.11 -24.32
N ARG A 537 -1.62 16.43 -25.54
CA ARG A 537 -1.11 15.80 -26.76
C ARG A 537 0.40 16.03 -26.93
N GLN A 538 0.85 17.27 -26.77
CA GLN A 538 2.29 17.60 -26.83
C GLN A 538 3.11 16.83 -25.78
N ARG A 539 2.58 16.71 -24.57
CA ARG A 539 3.25 15.93 -23.53
C ARG A 539 3.32 14.45 -23.88
N VAL A 540 2.21 13.85 -24.31
CA VAL A 540 2.17 12.43 -24.70
C VAL A 540 3.15 12.16 -25.84
N LEU A 541 3.24 13.03 -26.84
CA LEU A 541 4.21 12.92 -27.95
C LEU A 541 5.65 12.91 -27.43
N ARG A 542 6.02 13.86 -26.55
CA ARG A 542 7.35 13.91 -25.94
C ARG A 542 7.68 12.65 -25.16
N ASP A 543 6.71 12.14 -24.38
CA ASP A 543 6.92 10.94 -23.58
C ASP A 543 6.96 9.67 -24.45
N LEU A 544 6.23 9.66 -25.57
CA LEU A 544 6.31 8.64 -26.62
C LEU A 544 7.69 8.62 -27.28
N ASP A 545 8.22 9.79 -27.67
CA ASP A 545 9.55 9.90 -28.26
C ASP A 545 10.63 9.35 -27.32
N ARG A 546 10.57 9.70 -26.03
CA ARG A 546 11.48 9.14 -25.02
C ARG A 546 11.38 7.61 -24.90
N CYS A 547 10.18 7.06 -24.89
CA CYS A 547 9.99 5.61 -24.86
C CYS A 547 10.49 4.94 -26.13
N ARG A 548 10.24 5.55 -27.30
CA ARG A 548 10.73 5.09 -28.61
C ARG A 548 12.25 5.06 -28.62
N ASP A 549 12.89 6.15 -28.22
CA ASP A 549 14.35 6.27 -28.19
C ASP A 549 14.98 5.20 -27.30
N VAL A 550 14.41 4.95 -26.11
CA VAL A 550 14.86 3.89 -25.22
C VAL A 550 14.74 2.51 -25.90
N LEU A 551 13.59 2.20 -26.49
CA LEU A 551 13.36 0.91 -27.15
C LEU A 551 14.26 0.72 -28.35
N MET A 552 14.41 1.73 -29.22
CA MET A 552 15.30 1.69 -30.37
C MET A 552 16.77 1.48 -29.98
N GLN A 553 17.25 2.17 -28.94
CA GLN A 553 18.61 2.00 -28.42
C GLN A 553 18.85 0.61 -27.83
N LEU A 554 17.79 -0.04 -27.34
CA LEU A 554 17.85 -1.43 -26.87
C LEU A 554 17.67 -2.46 -28.00
N GLY A 555 17.49 -2.02 -29.25
CA GLY A 555 17.31 -2.89 -30.41
C GLY A 555 15.88 -3.35 -30.67
N TYR A 556 14.88 -2.69 -30.08
CA TYR A 556 13.47 -3.03 -30.24
C TYR A 556 12.73 -1.90 -30.98
N ASP A 557 12.18 -2.20 -32.14
CA ASP A 557 11.31 -1.26 -32.85
C ASP A 557 9.89 -1.35 -32.26
N PRO A 558 9.39 -0.28 -31.59
CA PRO A 558 8.06 -0.30 -31.00
C PRO A 558 6.93 -0.29 -32.02
N GLU A 559 7.20 0.00 -33.31
CA GLU A 559 6.21 -0.01 -34.39
C GLU A 559 6.18 -1.35 -35.14
N ALA A 560 7.22 -2.20 -35.02
CA ALA A 560 7.31 -3.47 -35.74
C ALA A 560 6.33 -4.55 -35.22
N ASN A 561 5.73 -4.39 -34.02
CA ASN A 561 4.85 -5.36 -33.38
C ASN A 561 3.39 -4.88 -33.24
N VAL A 562 2.88 -4.07 -34.18
CA VAL A 562 1.45 -3.75 -34.29
C VAL A 562 0.83 -4.67 -35.35
N VAL A 563 0.63 -5.93 -34.97
CA VAL A 563 -0.27 -6.86 -35.68
C VAL A 563 -1.34 -7.31 -34.70
#